data_faa2c6514982dd1f1d8e134f71fe7adf
#
_entry.id   faa2c6514982dd1f1d8e134f71fe7adf
#
_cell.length_a   1.000
_cell.length_b   1.000
_cell.length_c   1.000
_cell.angle_alpha   90.00
_cell.angle_beta   90.00
_cell.angle_gamma   90.00
#
_symmetry.space_group_name_H-M   'P 1'
#
loop_
_entity.id
_entity.type
_entity.pdbx_description
1 polymer ?
#
loop_
_entity_poly.entity_id
_entity_poly.type
_entity_poly.pdbx_seq_one_letter_code
_entity_poly.pdbx_strand_id
1 'polypeptide(L)'
;SFLLKEDLSNPLPYRWSRIHAWSGVEGLPPSTEGRTKIPPPPAQIRTILSELREKGDDEGLIRSAETRLPQFIFWIDLNRFVSEGLFHLGEKYEKAKGVVHEETAFLIHRFSGLEDLTFSDGFPFADPDTKKWLKEIAFSPTLSSEGSPMISAPILPKEDKNPIEGGVEEAQALIKKGKLIEAIEGLQQKFQRSPSRREKLLWRLALSQLLIKNKQAKVALPHLEEILKEIDFYRLEEYDPELSLKGLKVIWMGFSSQSDQASKEKAHEVFQRIARLDLTEAIRIGKG
;
A
#
# COMPACT_ATOMS: atom_id res chain seq x y z
N SER A 1 -19.76 -7.43 8.40
CA SER A 1 -19.28 -8.40 7.41
C SER A 1 -19.46 -9.83 7.94
N PHE A 2 -20.05 -10.72 7.15
CA PHE A 2 -20.28 -12.13 7.54
C PHE A 2 -18.95 -12.85 7.83
N LEU A 3 -17.92 -12.59 7.06
CA LEU A 3 -16.59 -13.22 7.19
C LEU A 3 -15.87 -12.90 8.51
N LEU A 4 -16.08 -11.72 9.10
CA LEU A 4 -15.52 -11.37 10.41
C LEU A 4 -16.24 -12.05 11.58
N LYS A 5 -17.43 -12.62 11.34
CA LYS A 5 -18.13 -13.40 12.37
C LYS A 5 -17.52 -14.76 12.58
N GLU A 6 -16.87 -15.32 11.56
CA GLU A 6 -16.32 -16.67 11.58
C GLU A 6 -14.84 -16.70 12.01
N ASP A 7 -13.99 -15.82 11.50
CA ASP A 7 -12.56 -15.83 11.81
C ASP A 7 -11.97 -14.41 11.80
N LEU A 8 -11.62 -13.90 12.98
CA LEU A 8 -10.95 -12.61 13.15
C LEU A 8 -9.47 -12.64 12.73
N SER A 9 -8.85 -13.80 12.57
CA SER A 9 -7.45 -13.89 12.12
C SER A 9 -7.28 -13.80 10.61
N ASN A 10 -8.39 -13.88 9.85
CA ASN A 10 -8.35 -13.74 8.40
C ASN A 10 -8.08 -12.28 8.00
N PRO A 11 -7.00 -11.97 7.28
CA PRO A 11 -6.67 -10.60 6.88
C PRO A 11 -7.59 -10.01 5.80
N LEU A 12 -8.22 -10.84 4.97
CA LEU A 12 -9.00 -10.38 3.82
C LEU A 12 -10.20 -9.49 4.16
N PRO A 13 -11.04 -9.83 5.17
CA PRO A 13 -12.16 -8.97 5.54
C PRO A 13 -11.74 -7.55 5.93
N TYR A 14 -10.61 -7.40 6.63
CA TYR A 14 -10.08 -6.09 7.02
C TYR A 14 -9.63 -5.27 5.81
N ARG A 15 -8.99 -5.91 4.82
CA ARG A 15 -8.61 -5.25 3.56
C ARG A 15 -9.85 -4.80 2.78
N TRP A 16 -10.80 -5.69 2.58
CA TRP A 16 -12.01 -5.38 1.83
C TRP A 16 -12.86 -4.28 2.48
N SER A 17 -12.99 -4.28 3.82
CA SER A 17 -13.75 -3.24 4.51
C SER A 17 -13.13 -1.86 4.31
N ARG A 18 -11.81 -1.73 4.32
CA ARG A 18 -11.08 -0.47 4.13
C ARG A 18 -11.12 -0.01 2.68
N ILE A 19 -10.85 -0.90 1.73
CA ILE A 19 -10.99 -0.59 0.31
C ILE A 19 -12.40 -0.08 0.03
N HIS A 20 -13.42 -0.78 0.51
CA HIS A 20 -14.81 -0.37 0.30
C HIS A 20 -15.12 0.98 0.97
N ALA A 21 -14.67 1.18 2.21
CA ALA A 21 -14.92 2.43 2.94
C ALA A 21 -14.29 3.66 2.27
N TRP A 22 -13.08 3.50 1.69
CA TRP A 22 -12.29 4.62 1.19
C TRP A 22 -12.22 4.73 -0.33
N SER A 23 -12.84 3.80 -1.07
CA SER A 23 -12.84 3.81 -2.54
C SER A 23 -13.49 5.07 -3.14
N GLY A 24 -14.51 5.60 -2.48
CA GLY A 24 -15.18 6.83 -2.93
C GLY A 24 -14.56 8.15 -2.43
N VAL A 25 -13.43 8.07 -1.70
CA VAL A 25 -12.76 9.29 -1.20
C VAL A 25 -11.78 9.78 -2.25
N GLU A 26 -12.06 10.91 -2.87
CA GLU A 26 -11.24 11.50 -3.95
C GLU A 26 -10.24 12.53 -3.43
N GLY A 27 -10.45 13.10 -2.23
CA GLY A 27 -9.57 14.12 -1.64
C GLY A 27 -9.90 14.38 -0.17
N LEU A 28 -9.17 15.33 0.42
CA LEU A 28 -9.47 15.80 1.76
C LEU A 28 -10.88 16.42 1.81
N PRO A 29 -11.69 16.12 2.82
CA PRO A 29 -13.00 16.76 2.97
C PRO A 29 -12.85 18.28 3.14
N PRO A 30 -13.77 19.08 2.56
CA PRO A 30 -13.73 20.52 2.71
C PRO A 30 -13.77 20.91 4.18
N SER A 31 -12.82 21.77 4.59
CA SER A 31 -12.68 22.21 5.98
C SER A 31 -12.39 23.70 6.08
N THR A 32 -12.74 24.30 7.21
CA THR A 32 -12.39 25.66 7.57
C THR A 32 -11.62 25.58 8.88
N GLU A 33 -10.37 26.04 8.90
CA GLU A 33 -9.47 25.92 10.06
C GLU A 33 -9.36 24.49 10.61
N GLY A 34 -9.32 23.49 9.72
CA GLY A 34 -9.27 22.08 10.09
C GLY A 34 -10.59 21.44 10.51
N ARG A 35 -11.69 22.21 10.59
CA ARG A 35 -13.02 21.70 10.94
C ARG A 35 -13.84 21.42 9.69
N THR A 36 -14.34 20.20 9.58
CA THR A 36 -15.20 19.77 8.48
C THR A 36 -16.69 19.97 8.84
N LYS A 37 -17.57 19.76 7.84
CA LYS A 37 -19.03 19.71 8.04
C LYS A 37 -19.53 18.28 8.30
N ILE A 38 -18.67 17.30 8.43
CA ILE A 38 -19.02 15.89 8.63
C ILE A 38 -19.53 15.73 10.07
N PRO A 39 -20.69 15.11 10.28
CA PRO A 39 -21.21 14.85 11.63
C PRO A 39 -20.30 13.89 12.41
N PRO A 40 -20.07 14.11 13.70
CA PRO A 40 -19.25 13.22 14.53
C PRO A 40 -19.95 11.88 14.78
N PRO A 41 -19.18 10.84 15.14
CA PRO A 41 -19.76 9.63 15.68
C PRO A 41 -20.57 9.93 16.93
N PRO A 42 -21.79 9.35 17.08
CA PRO A 42 -22.61 9.56 18.28
C PRO A 42 -21.86 9.24 19.58
N ALA A 43 -22.05 10.06 20.63
CA ALA A 43 -21.38 9.88 21.90
C ALA A 43 -21.58 8.47 22.47
N GLN A 44 -22.77 7.89 22.32
CA GLN A 44 -23.07 6.53 22.75
C GLN A 44 -22.16 5.48 22.11
N ILE A 45 -21.84 5.63 20.82
CA ILE A 45 -20.93 4.71 20.12
C ILE A 45 -19.51 4.85 20.65
N ARG A 46 -19.07 6.09 20.91
CA ARG A 46 -17.74 6.38 21.49
C ARG A 46 -17.63 5.74 22.89
N THR A 47 -18.65 5.89 23.73
CA THR A 47 -18.69 5.26 25.06
C THR A 47 -18.63 3.74 24.99
N ILE A 48 -19.40 3.09 24.11
CA ILE A 48 -19.36 1.63 23.93
C ILE A 48 -17.95 1.14 23.58
N LEU A 49 -17.26 1.81 22.66
CA LEU A 49 -15.91 1.41 22.28
C LEU A 49 -14.89 1.61 23.42
N SER A 50 -15.02 2.71 24.17
CA SER A 50 -14.18 2.94 25.35
C SER A 50 -14.41 1.87 26.43
N GLU A 51 -15.66 1.52 26.71
CA GLU A 51 -15.99 0.47 27.67
C GLU A 51 -15.46 -0.90 27.28
N LEU A 52 -15.56 -1.29 25.99
CA LEU A 52 -15.01 -2.55 25.48
C LEU A 52 -13.49 -2.60 25.68
N ARG A 53 -12.81 -1.48 25.38
CA ARG A 53 -11.37 -1.33 25.55
C ARG A 53 -10.97 -1.43 27.03
N GLU A 54 -11.66 -0.71 27.93
CA GLU A 54 -11.39 -0.74 29.37
C GLU A 54 -11.62 -2.12 30.00
N LYS A 55 -12.61 -2.87 29.50
CA LYS A 55 -12.93 -4.23 29.95
C LYS A 55 -11.99 -5.29 29.37
N GLY A 56 -11.14 -4.93 28.38
CA GLY A 56 -10.28 -5.89 27.66
C GLY A 56 -11.07 -6.88 26.79
N ASP A 57 -12.29 -6.50 26.36
CA ASP A 57 -13.06 -7.29 25.40
C ASP A 57 -12.57 -7.00 23.99
N ASP A 58 -11.42 -7.56 23.66
CA ASP A 58 -10.73 -7.32 22.39
C ASP A 58 -11.54 -7.81 21.19
N GLU A 59 -12.20 -8.97 21.28
CA GLU A 59 -13.08 -9.43 20.19
C GLU A 59 -14.29 -8.52 20.00
N GLY A 60 -14.94 -8.12 21.08
CA GLY A 60 -16.04 -7.17 21.04
C GLY A 60 -15.62 -5.82 20.46
N LEU A 61 -14.44 -5.33 20.84
CA LEU A 61 -13.85 -4.09 20.34
C LEU A 61 -13.63 -4.15 18.81
N ILE A 62 -12.97 -5.20 18.33
CA ILE A 62 -12.72 -5.40 16.90
C ILE A 62 -14.03 -5.45 16.12
N ARG A 63 -14.97 -6.30 16.52
CA ARG A 63 -16.27 -6.45 15.85
C ARG A 63 -17.07 -5.16 15.84
N SER A 64 -17.05 -4.44 16.96
CA SER A 64 -17.72 -3.16 17.13
C SER A 64 -17.14 -2.09 16.22
N ALA A 65 -15.80 -1.94 16.18
CA ALA A 65 -15.11 -0.97 15.35
C ALA A 65 -15.30 -1.27 13.85
N GLU A 66 -15.12 -2.51 13.41
CA GLU A 66 -15.27 -2.91 12.01
C GLU A 66 -16.71 -2.72 11.49
N THR A 67 -17.72 -2.93 12.33
CA THR A 67 -19.12 -2.69 11.94
C THR A 67 -19.39 -1.20 11.70
N ARG A 68 -18.64 -0.32 12.35
CA ARG A 68 -18.82 1.14 12.27
C ARG A 68 -17.94 1.82 11.22
N LEU A 69 -16.89 1.16 10.78
CA LEU A 69 -15.98 1.73 9.79
C LEU A 69 -16.68 2.24 8.52
N PRO A 70 -17.65 1.52 7.89
CA PRO A 70 -18.34 2.03 6.72
C PRO A 70 -19.22 3.26 6.97
N GLN A 71 -19.62 3.51 8.22
CA GLN A 71 -20.45 4.65 8.61
C GLN A 71 -19.60 5.88 8.96
N PHE A 72 -18.42 5.66 9.54
CA PHE A 72 -17.52 6.71 10.04
C PHE A 72 -16.14 6.58 9.42
N ILE A 73 -16.09 6.64 8.09
CA ILE A 73 -14.88 6.38 7.28
C ILE A 73 -13.68 7.28 7.61
N PHE A 74 -13.93 8.46 8.19
CA PHE A 74 -12.90 9.40 8.64
C PHE A 74 -12.60 9.32 10.13
N TRP A 75 -13.26 8.45 10.90
CA TRP A 75 -12.90 8.21 12.29
C TRP A 75 -11.75 7.20 12.36
N ILE A 76 -10.53 7.73 12.27
CA ILE A 76 -9.30 6.93 12.12
C ILE A 76 -9.02 6.09 13.36
N ASP A 77 -9.48 6.53 14.55
CA ASP A 77 -9.31 5.79 15.81
C ASP A 77 -9.87 4.36 15.73
N LEU A 78 -10.89 4.12 14.90
CA LEU A 78 -11.44 2.77 14.70
C LEU A 78 -10.36 1.78 14.23
N ASN A 79 -9.43 2.24 13.39
CA ASN A 79 -8.35 1.39 12.88
C ASN A 79 -7.34 1.07 13.98
N ARG A 80 -7.01 2.04 14.83
CA ARG A 80 -6.15 1.81 15.98
C ARG A 80 -6.79 0.82 16.96
N PHE A 81 -8.08 0.97 17.28
CA PHE A 81 -8.79 0.04 18.16
C PHE A 81 -8.80 -1.40 17.63
N VAL A 82 -9.00 -1.57 16.32
CA VAL A 82 -8.88 -2.90 15.69
C VAL A 82 -7.46 -3.43 15.81
N SER A 83 -6.45 -2.58 15.56
CA SER A 83 -5.04 -2.97 15.67
C SER A 83 -4.65 -3.37 17.09
N GLU A 84 -5.07 -2.62 18.11
CA GLU A 84 -4.85 -2.91 19.53
C GLU A 84 -5.49 -4.25 19.91
N GLY A 85 -6.77 -4.45 19.58
CA GLY A 85 -7.46 -5.69 19.87
C GLY A 85 -6.81 -6.91 19.21
N LEU A 86 -6.42 -6.80 17.91
CA LEU A 86 -5.71 -7.88 17.22
C LEU A 86 -4.35 -8.19 17.84
N PHE A 87 -3.65 -7.16 18.31
CA PHE A 87 -2.37 -7.34 19.03
C PHE A 87 -2.55 -8.10 20.34
N HIS A 88 -3.55 -7.77 21.15
CA HIS A 88 -3.85 -8.45 22.42
C HIS A 88 -4.29 -9.91 22.22
N LEU A 89 -4.97 -10.22 21.11
CA LEU A 89 -5.36 -11.59 20.78
C LEU A 89 -4.19 -12.51 20.40
N GLY A 90 -3.00 -11.94 20.11
CA GLY A 90 -1.73 -12.66 19.95
C GLY A 90 -1.34 -12.98 18.51
N GLU A 91 -0.27 -13.77 18.36
CA GLU A 91 0.45 -14.00 17.09
C GLU A 91 -0.41 -14.50 15.92
N LYS A 92 -1.43 -15.29 16.20
CA LYS A 92 -2.35 -15.79 15.16
C LYS A 92 -2.96 -14.65 14.35
N TYR A 93 -3.12 -13.46 14.95
CA TYR A 93 -3.79 -12.30 14.37
C TYR A 93 -2.83 -11.29 13.73
N GLU A 94 -1.53 -11.55 13.75
CA GLU A 94 -0.50 -10.63 13.25
C GLU A 94 -0.70 -10.25 11.79
N LYS A 95 -1.10 -11.21 10.93
CA LYS A 95 -1.39 -10.94 9.51
C LYS A 95 -2.58 -10.01 9.33
N ALA A 96 -3.63 -10.18 10.14
CA ALA A 96 -4.79 -9.30 10.11
C ALA A 96 -4.44 -7.89 10.58
N LYS A 97 -3.66 -7.78 11.68
CA LYS A 97 -3.12 -6.51 12.19
C LYS A 97 -2.25 -5.80 11.12
N GLY A 98 -1.36 -6.53 10.47
CA GLY A 98 -0.51 -6.01 9.40
C GLY A 98 -1.32 -5.38 8.27
N VAL A 99 -2.41 -6.02 7.85
CA VAL A 99 -3.32 -5.45 6.84
C VAL A 99 -4.00 -4.16 7.31
N VAL A 100 -4.43 -4.10 8.58
CA VAL A 100 -5.01 -2.86 9.14
C VAL A 100 -3.99 -1.73 9.11
N HIS A 101 -2.72 -2.00 9.46
CA HIS A 101 -1.62 -1.04 9.40
C HIS A 101 -1.37 -0.57 7.96
N GLU A 102 -1.21 -1.50 7.01
CA GLU A 102 -0.94 -1.21 5.60
C GLU A 102 -2.01 -0.30 4.99
N GLU A 103 -3.28 -0.68 5.13
CA GLU A 103 -4.39 0.06 4.54
C GLU A 103 -4.58 1.44 5.20
N THR A 104 -4.35 1.55 6.52
CA THR A 104 -4.45 2.85 7.21
C THR A 104 -3.27 3.76 6.86
N ALA A 105 -2.05 3.23 6.83
CA ALA A 105 -0.88 3.97 6.40
C ALA A 105 -1.03 4.47 4.95
N PHE A 106 -1.60 3.64 4.07
CA PHE A 106 -1.91 4.02 2.70
C PHE A 106 -2.92 5.18 2.63
N LEU A 107 -4.00 5.14 3.44
CA LEU A 107 -4.98 6.23 3.51
C LEU A 107 -4.31 7.56 3.89
N ILE A 108 -3.49 7.55 4.95
CA ILE A 108 -2.82 8.77 5.44
C ILE A 108 -1.76 9.27 4.45
N HIS A 109 -1.05 8.35 3.79
CA HIS A 109 -0.11 8.74 2.73
C HIS A 109 -0.83 9.38 1.54
N ARG A 110 -1.97 8.83 1.13
CA ARG A 110 -2.79 9.35 0.03
C ARG A 110 -3.40 10.72 0.36
N PHE A 111 -3.82 10.93 1.59
CA PHE A 111 -4.48 12.15 2.06
C PHE A 111 -3.74 12.76 3.24
N SER A 112 -2.51 13.23 3.00
CA SER A 112 -1.68 13.87 4.01
C SER A 112 -2.42 15.03 4.68
N GLY A 113 -2.46 15.04 6.02
CA GLY A 113 -3.19 16.02 6.82
C GLY A 113 -4.63 15.62 7.16
N LEU A 114 -5.11 14.44 6.70
CA LEU A 114 -6.43 13.92 7.07
C LEU A 114 -6.56 13.73 8.58
N GLU A 115 -5.49 13.27 9.23
CA GLU A 115 -5.40 13.04 10.67
C GLU A 115 -5.49 14.32 11.51
N ASP A 116 -5.30 15.48 10.90
CA ASP A 116 -5.38 16.78 11.57
C ASP A 116 -6.75 17.43 11.50
N LEU A 117 -7.66 16.85 10.71
CA LEU A 117 -9.01 17.34 10.58
C LEU A 117 -9.91 16.93 11.76
N THR A 118 -11.01 17.66 11.88
CA THR A 118 -12.03 17.41 12.92
C THR A 118 -13.42 17.32 12.30
N PHE A 119 -14.30 16.62 12.99
CA PHE A 119 -15.75 16.61 12.72
C PHE A 119 -16.36 17.98 12.98
N SER A 120 -17.63 18.14 12.64
CA SER A 120 -18.36 19.41 12.74
C SER A 120 -18.51 19.95 14.18
N ASP A 121 -18.39 19.10 15.19
CA ASP A 121 -18.39 19.47 16.63
C ASP A 121 -16.98 19.72 17.19
N GLY A 122 -15.93 19.55 16.39
CA GLY A 122 -14.53 19.65 16.82
C GLY A 122 -13.94 18.33 17.34
N PHE A 123 -14.70 17.22 17.34
CA PHE A 123 -14.15 15.91 17.65
C PHE A 123 -13.11 15.52 16.57
N PRO A 124 -11.89 15.06 16.94
CA PRO A 124 -10.84 14.80 15.96
C PRO A 124 -11.14 13.56 15.11
N PHE A 125 -10.63 13.53 13.87
CA PHE A 125 -10.59 12.34 13.03
C PHE A 125 -9.63 11.30 13.60
N ALA A 126 -8.52 11.76 14.17
CA ALA A 126 -7.52 10.98 14.88
C ALA A 126 -7.20 11.65 16.22
N ASP A 127 -7.41 10.94 17.32
CA ASP A 127 -6.99 11.39 18.65
C ASP A 127 -5.46 11.43 18.78
N PRO A 128 -4.88 12.01 19.85
CA PRO A 128 -3.43 12.08 20.03
C PRO A 128 -2.73 10.71 20.02
N ASP A 129 -3.36 9.67 20.58
CA ASP A 129 -2.81 8.33 20.59
C ASP A 129 -2.83 7.71 19.19
N THR A 130 -3.89 7.94 18.42
CA THR A 130 -3.99 7.53 17.02
C THR A 130 -2.94 8.25 16.17
N LYS A 131 -2.73 9.54 16.36
CA LYS A 131 -1.67 10.27 15.65
C LYS A 131 -0.26 9.72 15.97
N LYS A 132 -0.02 9.31 17.21
CA LYS A 132 1.21 8.64 17.58
C LYS A 132 1.35 7.29 16.89
N TRP A 133 0.31 6.46 16.97
CA TRP A 133 0.26 5.16 16.30
C TRP A 133 0.43 5.26 14.78
N LEU A 134 -0.18 6.27 14.12
CA LEU A 134 0.01 6.52 12.69
C LEU A 134 1.47 6.77 12.32
N LYS A 135 2.20 7.49 13.15
CA LYS A 135 3.65 7.69 12.95
C LYS A 135 4.41 6.36 13.07
N GLU A 136 4.05 5.52 14.02
CA GLU A 136 4.68 4.21 14.22
C GLU A 136 4.45 3.29 13.01
N ILE A 137 3.20 3.20 12.49
CA ILE A 137 2.91 2.37 11.33
C ILE A 137 3.46 2.92 10.00
N ALA A 138 3.60 4.25 9.88
CA ALA A 138 4.23 4.87 8.72
C ALA A 138 5.74 4.58 8.66
N PHE A 139 6.39 4.41 9.82
CA PHE A 139 7.81 4.09 9.95
C PHE A 139 8.11 2.59 10.04
N SER A 140 7.09 1.72 10.18
CA SER A 140 7.33 0.28 10.30
C SER A 140 7.66 -0.33 8.94
N PRO A 141 8.94 -0.63 8.67
CA PRO A 141 9.24 -1.68 7.73
C PRO A 141 8.70 -2.95 8.38
N THR A 142 7.63 -3.51 7.82
CA THR A 142 6.97 -4.73 8.30
C THR A 142 7.97 -5.78 8.72
N LEU A 143 7.85 -6.14 9.99
CA LEU A 143 8.56 -7.20 10.67
C LEU A 143 8.70 -8.47 9.82
N SER A 144 9.93 -8.91 9.68
CA SER A 144 10.28 -10.31 9.54
C SER A 144 11.28 -10.66 10.61
N SER A 145 10.76 -11.39 11.61
CA SER A 145 11.36 -12.42 12.44
C SER A 145 12.87 -12.36 12.76
N GLU A 146 13.09 -12.29 14.07
CA GLU A 146 14.13 -12.94 14.88
C GLU A 146 15.56 -12.38 14.90
N GLY A 147 15.93 -11.94 16.08
CA GLY A 147 17.29 -12.05 16.62
C GLY A 147 18.05 -10.77 16.91
N SER A 148 17.70 -10.04 17.98
CA SER A 148 18.57 -9.36 18.99
C SER A 148 19.94 -8.74 18.59
N PRO A 149 20.51 -7.84 19.38
CA PRO A 149 19.98 -6.85 20.33
C PRO A 149 20.39 -5.37 20.06
N MET A 150 19.75 -4.50 20.80
CA MET A 150 20.02 -3.05 20.95
C MET A 150 21.48 -2.69 21.11
N ILE A 151 21.93 -1.59 20.44
CA ILE A 151 22.84 -0.59 21.01
C ILE A 151 22.44 0.80 20.50
N SER A 152 22.47 1.75 21.44
CA SER A 152 21.96 3.11 21.39
C SER A 152 22.79 4.14 20.62
N ALA A 153 22.07 5.13 20.10
CA ALA A 153 22.35 6.58 20.01
C ALA A 153 23.23 7.15 18.88
N PRO A 154 23.26 8.47 18.65
CA PRO A 154 22.47 9.11 17.60
C PRO A 154 23.37 9.73 16.52
N ILE A 155 23.04 9.59 15.27
CA ILE A 155 23.64 10.41 14.20
C ILE A 155 22.54 10.83 13.22
N LEU A 156 22.51 12.13 12.91
CA LEU A 156 21.63 12.86 12.00
C LEU A 156 21.42 12.19 10.63
N PRO A 157 20.27 12.46 9.97
CA PRO A 157 19.78 11.67 8.86
C PRO A 157 20.60 11.88 7.59
N LYS A 158 21.16 10.81 7.08
CA LYS A 158 21.38 10.65 5.65
C LYS A 158 20.07 10.12 5.08
N GLU A 159 19.65 10.74 3.98
CA GLU A 159 18.50 10.31 3.15
C GLU A 159 18.49 8.78 3.02
N ASP A 160 17.50 8.14 3.65
CA ASP A 160 17.29 6.71 3.50
C ASP A 160 16.84 6.46 2.07
N LYS A 161 17.77 5.97 1.23
CA LYS A 161 17.48 5.49 -0.11
C LYS A 161 16.38 4.43 0.00
N ASN A 162 15.31 4.64 -0.74
CA ASN A 162 14.23 3.67 -0.89
C ASN A 162 14.84 2.26 -1.10
N PRO A 163 14.50 1.22 -0.32
CA PRO A 163 15.08 -0.12 -0.42
C PRO A 163 15.09 -0.68 -1.84
N ILE A 164 14.08 -0.30 -2.64
CA ILE A 164 13.97 -0.68 -4.05
C ILE A 164 15.08 0.00 -4.88
N GLU A 165 15.33 1.29 -4.66
CA GLU A 165 16.37 2.04 -5.38
C GLU A 165 17.76 1.49 -5.06
N GLY A 166 18.06 1.20 -3.79
CA GLY A 166 19.31 0.59 -3.38
C GLY A 166 19.52 -0.78 -4.03
N GLY A 167 18.50 -1.63 -4.08
CA GLY A 167 18.60 -2.93 -4.73
C GLY A 167 18.73 -2.86 -6.25
N VAL A 168 18.11 -1.86 -6.88
CA VAL A 168 18.27 -1.61 -8.32
C VAL A 168 19.68 -1.09 -8.62
N GLU A 169 20.24 -0.21 -7.79
CA GLU A 169 21.63 0.26 -7.92
C GLU A 169 22.63 -0.90 -7.79
N GLU A 170 22.46 -1.80 -6.82
CA GLU A 170 23.27 -3.01 -6.64
C GLU A 170 23.22 -3.90 -7.90
N ALA A 171 22.00 -4.15 -8.41
CA ALA A 171 21.82 -4.95 -9.62
C ALA A 171 22.49 -4.30 -10.85
N GLN A 172 22.37 -2.98 -11.00
CA GLN A 172 23.03 -2.23 -12.07
C GLN A 172 24.57 -2.30 -11.96
N ALA A 173 25.11 -2.23 -10.73
CA ALA A 173 26.54 -2.38 -10.50
C ALA A 173 27.06 -3.78 -10.90
N LEU A 174 26.28 -4.84 -10.64
CA LEU A 174 26.59 -6.20 -11.06
C LEU A 174 26.56 -6.35 -12.59
N ILE A 175 25.57 -5.73 -13.25
CA ILE A 175 25.48 -5.75 -14.72
C ILE A 175 26.67 -5.05 -15.36
N LYS A 176 27.11 -3.91 -14.85
CA LYS A 176 28.31 -3.22 -15.33
C LYS A 176 29.57 -4.09 -15.23
N LYS A 177 29.58 -5.07 -14.31
CA LYS A 177 30.64 -6.07 -14.16
C LYS A 177 30.41 -7.34 -14.98
N GLY A 178 29.39 -7.37 -15.86
CA GLY A 178 29.05 -8.54 -16.68
C GLY A 178 28.31 -9.66 -15.95
N LYS A 179 27.87 -9.42 -14.71
CA LYS A 179 27.25 -10.43 -13.84
C LYS A 179 25.71 -10.31 -13.86
N LEU A 180 25.11 -10.49 -15.03
CA LEU A 180 23.67 -10.36 -15.22
C LEU A 180 22.87 -11.38 -14.39
N ILE A 181 23.31 -12.63 -14.31
CA ILE A 181 22.61 -13.69 -13.58
C ILE A 181 22.57 -13.38 -12.09
N GLU A 182 23.70 -12.96 -11.48
CA GLU A 182 23.77 -12.58 -10.07
C GLU A 182 22.85 -11.37 -9.76
N ALA A 183 22.75 -10.41 -10.68
CA ALA A 183 21.85 -9.27 -10.56
C ALA A 183 20.37 -9.70 -10.57
N ILE A 184 19.98 -10.63 -11.44
CA ILE A 184 18.62 -11.17 -11.53
C ILE A 184 18.30 -11.95 -10.25
N GLU A 185 19.19 -12.83 -9.80
CA GLU A 185 19.04 -13.62 -8.57
C GLU A 185 18.85 -12.72 -7.34
N GLY A 186 19.65 -11.66 -7.23
CA GLY A 186 19.52 -10.69 -6.14
C GLY A 186 18.15 -10.01 -6.10
N LEU A 187 17.65 -9.53 -7.24
CA LEU A 187 16.30 -8.93 -7.31
C LEU A 187 15.20 -9.97 -7.09
N GLN A 188 15.38 -11.20 -7.58
CA GLN A 188 14.41 -12.27 -7.37
C GLN A 188 14.31 -12.71 -5.91
N GLN A 189 15.42 -12.75 -5.18
CA GLN A 189 15.42 -13.01 -3.75
C GLN A 189 14.70 -11.89 -2.97
N LYS A 190 14.96 -10.63 -3.32
CA LYS A 190 14.26 -9.48 -2.73
C LYS A 190 12.75 -9.54 -3.01
N PHE A 191 12.35 -9.87 -4.25
CA PHE A 191 10.97 -10.13 -4.61
C PHE A 191 10.30 -11.23 -3.76
N GLN A 192 10.98 -12.38 -3.60
CA GLN A 192 10.45 -13.51 -2.84
C GLN A 192 10.32 -13.20 -1.35
N ARG A 193 11.27 -12.44 -0.78
CA ARG A 193 11.30 -12.09 0.64
C ARG A 193 10.42 -10.90 0.99
N SER A 194 9.93 -10.16 0.00
CA SER A 194 9.09 -8.97 0.24
C SER A 194 7.79 -9.34 0.95
N PRO A 195 7.49 -8.73 2.10
CA PRO A 195 6.31 -9.04 2.88
C PRO A 195 5.03 -8.48 2.27
N SER A 196 5.10 -7.30 1.63
CA SER A 196 3.93 -6.63 1.08
C SER A 196 3.75 -6.88 -0.42
N ARG A 197 2.49 -6.91 -0.88
CA ARG A 197 2.17 -7.04 -2.31
C ARG A 197 2.67 -5.84 -3.11
N ARG A 198 2.62 -4.64 -2.53
CA ARG A 198 3.13 -3.42 -3.16
C ARG A 198 4.64 -3.53 -3.43
N GLU A 199 5.42 -3.97 -2.44
CA GLU A 199 6.85 -4.20 -2.64
C GLU A 199 7.12 -5.29 -3.68
N LYS A 200 6.37 -6.40 -3.64
CA LYS A 200 6.46 -7.44 -4.67
C LYS A 200 6.21 -6.89 -6.07
N LEU A 201 5.20 -6.05 -6.23
CA LEU A 201 4.93 -5.37 -7.50
C LEU A 201 6.11 -4.49 -7.91
N LEU A 202 6.66 -3.70 -7.00
CA LEU A 202 7.81 -2.83 -7.26
C LEU A 202 9.07 -3.62 -7.63
N TRP A 203 9.37 -4.72 -6.93
CA TRP A 203 10.49 -5.60 -7.29
C TRP A 203 10.26 -6.31 -8.61
N ARG A 204 9.04 -6.76 -8.91
CA ARG A 204 8.68 -7.34 -10.20
C ARG A 204 8.84 -6.33 -11.33
N LEU A 205 8.48 -5.07 -11.12
CA LEU A 205 8.72 -3.96 -12.05
C LEU A 205 10.22 -3.75 -12.28
N ALA A 206 11.02 -3.69 -11.21
CA ALA A 206 12.46 -3.50 -11.29
C ALA A 206 13.13 -4.64 -12.04
N LEU A 207 12.75 -5.90 -11.76
CA LEU A 207 13.25 -7.08 -12.44
C LEU A 207 12.88 -7.06 -13.93
N SER A 208 11.62 -6.77 -14.26
CA SER A 208 11.16 -6.69 -15.66
C SER A 208 11.89 -5.60 -16.44
N GLN A 209 12.06 -4.42 -15.84
CA GLN A 209 12.80 -3.32 -16.45
C GLN A 209 14.27 -3.66 -16.69
N LEU A 210 14.89 -4.38 -15.77
CA LEU A 210 16.26 -4.86 -15.90
C LEU A 210 16.39 -5.86 -17.04
N LEU A 211 15.49 -6.83 -17.14
CA LEU A 211 15.45 -7.81 -18.23
C LEU A 211 15.27 -7.14 -19.59
N ILE A 212 14.34 -6.20 -19.72
CA ILE A 212 14.09 -5.47 -20.98
C ILE A 212 15.33 -4.70 -21.41
N LYS A 213 15.96 -3.94 -20.51
CA LYS A 213 17.18 -3.16 -20.78
C LYS A 213 18.36 -4.04 -21.22
N ASN A 214 18.40 -5.28 -20.77
CA ASN A 214 19.44 -6.25 -21.14
C ASN A 214 19.04 -7.18 -22.30
N LYS A 215 18.09 -6.77 -23.14
CA LYS A 215 17.63 -7.50 -24.34
C LYS A 215 17.02 -8.88 -24.02
N GLN A 216 16.57 -9.09 -22.78
CA GLN A 216 15.91 -10.30 -22.33
C GLN A 216 14.38 -10.09 -22.20
N ALA A 217 13.79 -9.26 -23.04
CA ALA A 217 12.39 -8.90 -22.97
C ALA A 217 11.44 -10.12 -23.04
N LYS A 218 11.77 -11.15 -23.82
CA LYS A 218 11.01 -12.41 -23.88
C LYS A 218 10.85 -13.08 -22.51
N VAL A 219 11.89 -13.07 -21.69
CA VAL A 219 11.87 -13.64 -20.34
C VAL A 219 11.03 -12.77 -19.40
N ALA A 220 10.92 -11.48 -19.67
CA ALA A 220 10.10 -10.56 -18.88
C ALA A 220 8.59 -10.69 -19.15
N LEU A 221 8.14 -11.21 -20.30
CA LEU A 221 6.73 -11.22 -20.70
C LEU A 221 5.78 -11.80 -19.64
N PRO A 222 6.03 -12.98 -19.02
CA PRO A 222 5.15 -13.49 -17.98
C PRO A 222 5.04 -12.55 -16.76
N HIS A 223 6.11 -11.87 -16.41
CA HIS A 223 6.09 -10.89 -15.32
C HIS A 223 5.29 -9.65 -15.70
N LEU A 224 5.38 -9.20 -16.95
CA LEU A 224 4.61 -8.06 -17.47
C LEU A 224 3.11 -8.34 -17.49
N GLU A 225 2.70 -9.54 -17.89
CA GLU A 225 1.31 -9.97 -17.85
C GLU A 225 0.77 -10.02 -16.41
N GLU A 226 1.59 -10.47 -15.47
CA GLU A 226 1.19 -10.48 -14.05
C GLU A 226 1.09 -9.07 -13.46
N ILE A 227 2.01 -8.16 -13.84
CA ILE A 227 1.91 -6.75 -13.46
C ILE A 227 0.60 -6.14 -14.00
N LEU A 228 0.25 -6.42 -15.27
CA LEU A 228 -0.97 -5.92 -15.87
C LEU A 228 -2.21 -6.43 -15.13
N LYS A 229 -2.25 -7.73 -14.80
CA LYS A 229 -3.32 -8.30 -13.96
C LYS A 229 -3.43 -7.65 -12.59
N GLU A 230 -2.29 -7.36 -11.94
CA GLU A 230 -2.29 -6.68 -10.65
C GLU A 230 -2.81 -5.24 -10.76
N ILE A 231 -2.42 -4.50 -11.83
CA ILE A 231 -2.95 -3.16 -12.11
C ILE A 231 -4.47 -3.21 -12.26
N ASP A 232 -4.98 -4.16 -13.03
CA ASP A 232 -6.42 -4.31 -13.28
C ASP A 232 -7.18 -4.76 -12.03
N PHE A 233 -6.66 -5.78 -11.35
CA PHE A 233 -7.29 -6.35 -10.16
C PHE A 233 -7.40 -5.34 -9.02
N TYR A 234 -6.35 -4.54 -8.81
CA TYR A 234 -6.34 -3.50 -7.77
C TYR A 234 -6.81 -2.13 -8.25
N ARG A 235 -7.23 -2.02 -9.52
CA ARG A 235 -7.67 -0.76 -10.14
C ARG A 235 -6.64 0.37 -9.89
N LEU A 236 -5.34 0.07 -10.07
CA LEU A 236 -4.26 0.99 -9.70
C LEU A 236 -4.32 2.32 -10.50
N GLU A 237 -4.94 2.35 -11.66
CA GLU A 237 -5.17 3.59 -12.41
C GLU A 237 -6.00 4.61 -11.63
N GLU A 238 -6.88 4.12 -10.74
CA GLU A 238 -7.73 4.97 -9.91
C GLU A 238 -7.09 5.25 -8.54
N TYR A 239 -6.39 4.25 -7.96
CA TYR A 239 -5.92 4.30 -6.58
C TYR A 239 -4.47 4.76 -6.41
N ASP A 240 -3.60 4.44 -7.37
CA ASP A 240 -2.20 4.84 -7.39
C ASP A 240 -1.78 5.09 -8.85
N PRO A 241 -2.27 6.20 -9.45
CA PRO A 241 -2.01 6.51 -10.86
C PRO A 241 -0.53 6.58 -11.21
N GLU A 242 0.32 7.02 -10.26
CA GLU A 242 1.76 7.11 -10.46
C GLU A 242 2.40 5.72 -10.56
N LEU A 243 2.05 4.80 -9.66
CA LEU A 243 2.53 3.41 -9.71
C LEU A 243 1.98 2.69 -10.94
N SER A 244 0.70 2.92 -11.27
CA SER A 244 0.08 2.37 -12.49
C SER A 244 0.79 2.85 -13.73
N LEU A 245 1.06 4.15 -13.86
CA LEU A 245 1.79 4.73 -14.98
C LEU A 245 3.20 4.13 -15.10
N LYS A 246 3.92 3.98 -13.99
CA LYS A 246 5.21 3.27 -13.94
C LYS A 246 5.09 1.85 -14.49
N GLY A 247 4.10 1.11 -14.03
CA GLY A 247 3.82 -0.25 -14.47
C GLY A 247 3.52 -0.34 -15.95
N LEU A 248 2.57 0.44 -16.42
CA LEU A 248 2.15 0.48 -17.83
C LEU A 248 3.31 0.86 -18.77
N LYS A 249 4.18 1.78 -18.37
CA LYS A 249 5.37 2.14 -19.15
C LYS A 249 6.33 0.96 -19.33
N VAL A 250 6.59 0.20 -18.26
CA VAL A 250 7.45 -1.00 -18.33
C VAL A 250 6.81 -2.10 -19.18
N ILE A 251 5.50 -2.30 -19.06
CA ILE A 251 4.73 -3.25 -19.86
C ILE A 251 4.81 -2.86 -21.33
N TRP A 252 4.53 -1.60 -21.66
CA TRP A 252 4.62 -1.09 -23.02
C TRP A 252 6.01 -1.29 -23.63
N MET A 253 7.08 -0.96 -22.89
CA MET A 253 8.46 -1.16 -23.34
C MET A 253 8.74 -2.64 -23.67
N GLY A 254 8.28 -3.57 -22.83
CA GLY A 254 8.49 -4.99 -23.04
C GLY A 254 7.75 -5.54 -24.25
N PHE A 255 6.45 -5.24 -24.39
CA PHE A 255 5.66 -5.70 -25.52
C PHE A 255 6.03 -5.01 -26.83
N SER A 256 6.36 -3.70 -26.82
CA SER A 256 6.82 -2.98 -28.02
C SER A 256 8.14 -3.51 -28.58
N SER A 257 8.96 -4.15 -27.74
CA SER A 257 10.23 -4.76 -28.18
C SER A 257 10.05 -6.08 -28.90
N GLN A 258 8.82 -6.64 -28.95
CA GLN A 258 8.51 -7.88 -29.65
C GLN A 258 7.99 -7.60 -31.07
N SER A 259 8.22 -8.59 -31.97
CA SER A 259 7.81 -8.44 -33.39
C SER A 259 6.48 -9.14 -33.71
N ASP A 260 5.99 -10.00 -32.81
CA ASP A 260 4.74 -10.74 -33.01
C ASP A 260 3.49 -9.86 -32.87
N GLN A 261 2.42 -10.24 -33.57
CA GLN A 261 1.20 -9.45 -33.66
C GLN A 261 0.50 -9.30 -32.32
N ALA A 262 0.45 -10.36 -31.50
CA ALA A 262 -0.23 -10.34 -30.21
C ALA A 262 0.44 -9.34 -29.24
N SER A 263 1.78 -9.31 -29.23
CA SER A 263 2.55 -8.34 -28.42
C SER A 263 2.32 -6.90 -28.89
N LYS A 264 2.22 -6.67 -30.19
CA LYS A 264 1.92 -5.33 -30.74
C LYS A 264 0.54 -4.85 -30.36
N GLU A 265 -0.46 -5.72 -30.38
CA GLU A 265 -1.82 -5.39 -29.94
C GLU A 265 -1.86 -5.02 -28.46
N LYS A 266 -1.21 -5.82 -27.61
CA LYS A 266 -1.07 -5.51 -26.18
C LYS A 266 -0.33 -4.20 -25.95
N ALA A 267 0.76 -3.95 -26.67
CA ALA A 267 1.49 -2.69 -26.58
C ALA A 267 0.62 -1.48 -26.95
N HIS A 268 -0.22 -1.62 -27.98
CA HIS A 268 -1.15 -0.57 -28.39
C HIS A 268 -2.23 -0.30 -27.32
N GLU A 269 -2.82 -1.36 -26.77
CA GLU A 269 -3.80 -1.25 -25.67
C GLU A 269 -3.21 -0.52 -24.46
N VAL A 270 -2.02 -0.95 -24.02
CA VAL A 270 -1.31 -0.34 -22.89
C VAL A 270 -0.95 1.11 -23.17
N PHE A 271 -0.54 1.43 -24.40
CA PHE A 271 -0.26 2.81 -24.81
C PHE A 271 -1.49 3.72 -24.69
N GLN A 272 -2.67 3.23 -25.08
CA GLN A 272 -3.91 3.97 -24.90
C GLN A 272 -4.23 4.23 -23.42
N ARG A 273 -3.92 3.28 -22.53
CA ARG A 273 -4.09 3.45 -21.08
C ARG A 273 -3.14 4.52 -20.54
N ILE A 274 -1.86 4.50 -20.97
CA ILE A 274 -0.89 5.54 -20.61
C ILE A 274 -1.39 6.92 -21.08
N ALA A 275 -1.89 7.02 -22.30
CA ALA A 275 -2.40 8.28 -22.83
C ALA A 275 -3.61 8.84 -22.05
N ARG A 276 -4.44 7.96 -21.46
CA ARG A 276 -5.54 8.38 -20.59
C ARG A 276 -5.07 8.88 -19.23
N LEU A 277 -3.98 8.31 -18.70
CA LEU A 277 -3.42 8.71 -17.41
C LEU A 277 -2.54 9.95 -17.52
N ASP A 278 -1.66 10.00 -18.54
CA ASP A 278 -0.72 11.08 -18.75
C ASP A 278 -0.42 11.27 -20.25
N LEU A 279 -1.03 12.30 -20.84
CA LEU A 279 -0.86 12.64 -22.24
C LEU A 279 0.59 13.04 -22.56
N THR A 280 1.27 13.72 -21.64
CA THR A 280 2.65 14.18 -21.81
C THR A 280 3.61 13.00 -21.91
N GLU A 281 3.46 12.03 -21.03
CA GLU A 281 4.26 10.80 -21.05
C GLU A 281 3.96 9.97 -22.31
N ALA A 282 2.70 9.87 -22.75
CA ALA A 282 2.35 9.18 -23.98
C ALA A 282 3.06 9.80 -25.20
N ILE A 283 3.10 11.13 -25.29
CA ILE A 283 3.81 11.83 -26.37
C ILE A 283 5.32 11.58 -26.31
N ARG A 284 5.91 11.51 -25.10
CA ARG A 284 7.35 11.24 -24.92
C ARG A 284 7.73 9.86 -25.42
N ILE A 285 6.96 8.83 -25.02
CA ILE A 285 7.27 7.45 -25.41
C ILE A 285 6.88 7.13 -26.86
N GLY A 286 5.89 7.81 -27.44
CA GLY A 286 5.49 7.63 -28.84
C GLY A 286 6.43 8.26 -29.87
N LYS A 287 7.36 9.11 -29.44
CA LYS A 287 8.37 9.75 -30.32
C LYS A 287 9.69 8.98 -30.40
N GLY A 288 9.87 7.92 -29.62
CA GLY A 288 11.06 7.05 -29.63
C GLY A 288 10.77 5.75 -30.31
#